data_b5b76fd1f8e1d3dd6b33e65147c59019
#
_entry.id   b5b76fd1f8e1d3dd6b33e65147c59019
#
_cell.length_a   1.000
_cell.length_b   1.000
_cell.length_c   1.000
_cell.angle_alpha   90.00
_cell.angle_beta   90.00
_cell.angle_gamma   90.00
#
_symmetry.space_group_name_H-M   'P 1'
#
loop_
_entity.id
_entity.type
_entity.pdbx_description
1 polymer ?
#
loop_
_entity_poly.entity_id
_entity_poly.type
_entity_poly.pdbx_seq_one_letter_code
_entity_poly.pdbx_strand_id
1 'polypeptide(L)'
;MNSLFIAVPGALATMGAIAYGAVHPRSQIFGPAIWCTNSPRKLALTFDDGPNPAITPTLLDLLDRFDAKATFFLIGRFARECPDLVKETAARGHSVGNHTESHPNLFWCSPTQVRIELRLCQDAIRNALGVRPKWFRPPYGMRNPWVIRVAREMGCETVMLTLIPGDWLLKPAEWLIPRLQPIADRVVKSAKSSSHSGGGWGDVLCLHDGSHRGLNGDRTRTLAALEHWLPRWRDLGLEFVTIDEAVRTPAA
;
A
#
# COMPACT_ATOMS: atom_id res chain seq x y z
N MET A 1 3.69 14.79 -47.42
CA MET A 1 4.63 15.06 -46.31
C MET A 1 3.96 15.36 -44.95
N ASN A 2 2.62 15.51 -44.87
CA ASN A 2 1.95 15.92 -43.61
C ASN A 2 1.58 14.78 -42.64
N SER A 3 1.54 13.52 -43.09
CA SER A 3 1.13 12.40 -42.26
C SER A 3 2.21 12.00 -41.19
N LEU A 4 3.48 12.24 -41.47
CA LEU A 4 4.59 11.92 -40.57
C LEU A 4 4.66 12.89 -39.37
N PHE A 5 4.30 14.17 -39.61
CA PHE A 5 4.30 15.22 -38.58
C PHE A 5 3.20 15.05 -37.53
N ILE A 6 2.12 14.34 -37.85
CA ILE A 6 1.01 14.06 -36.92
C ILE A 6 1.22 12.71 -36.19
N ALA A 7 1.87 11.74 -36.82
CA ALA A 7 2.09 10.41 -36.27
C ALA A 7 3.07 10.40 -35.08
N VAL A 8 4.14 11.20 -35.13
CA VAL A 8 5.17 11.26 -34.08
C VAL A 8 4.65 11.86 -32.77
N PRO A 9 3.96 13.02 -32.74
CA PRO A 9 3.36 13.55 -31.51
C PRO A 9 2.31 12.62 -30.91
N GLY A 10 1.50 11.96 -31.73
CA GLY A 10 0.51 10.98 -31.26
C GLY A 10 1.15 9.77 -30.58
N ALA A 11 2.21 9.22 -31.15
CA ALA A 11 2.95 8.11 -30.57
C ALA A 11 3.61 8.49 -29.22
N LEU A 12 4.23 9.67 -29.14
CA LEU A 12 4.84 10.18 -27.91
C LEU A 12 3.78 10.41 -26.81
N ALA A 13 2.63 10.98 -27.12
CA ALA A 13 1.53 11.18 -26.19
C ALA A 13 0.99 9.83 -25.66
N THR A 14 0.84 8.84 -26.54
CA THR A 14 0.40 7.50 -26.15
C THR A 14 1.42 6.80 -25.23
N MET A 15 2.70 6.88 -25.54
CA MET A 15 3.76 6.35 -24.68
C MET A 15 3.78 7.03 -23.31
N GLY A 16 3.62 8.36 -23.26
CA GLY A 16 3.52 9.13 -22.04
C GLY A 16 2.31 8.71 -21.17
N ALA A 17 1.15 8.51 -21.79
CA ALA A 17 -0.05 8.04 -21.11
C ALA A 17 0.13 6.61 -20.54
N ILE A 18 0.74 5.71 -21.30
CA ILE A 18 1.04 4.34 -20.83
C ILE A 18 2.03 4.39 -19.65
N ALA A 19 3.10 5.15 -19.77
CA ALA A 19 4.09 5.31 -18.70
C ALA A 19 3.45 5.90 -17.43
N TYR A 20 2.63 6.95 -17.56
CA TYR A 20 1.88 7.51 -16.44
C TYR A 20 0.91 6.48 -15.83
N GLY A 21 0.17 5.76 -16.66
CA GLY A 21 -0.72 4.67 -16.24
C GLY A 21 0.01 3.58 -15.46
N ALA A 22 1.24 3.26 -15.88
CA ALA A 22 2.02 2.17 -15.30
C ALA A 22 2.61 2.50 -13.92
N VAL A 23 3.05 3.75 -13.70
CA VAL A 23 3.86 4.09 -12.51
C VAL A 23 3.20 5.07 -11.56
N HIS A 24 2.31 5.97 -12.03
CA HIS A 24 1.81 7.03 -11.18
C HIS A 24 0.69 6.53 -10.25
N PRO A 25 0.84 6.62 -8.90
CA PRO A 25 -0.11 6.02 -7.96
C PRO A 25 -1.56 6.49 -8.13
N ARG A 26 -1.78 7.74 -8.50
CA ARG A 26 -3.12 8.34 -8.69
C ARG A 26 -3.74 8.05 -10.06
N SER A 27 -3.01 7.40 -10.96
CA SER A 27 -3.52 7.13 -12.30
C SER A 27 -4.67 6.13 -12.27
N GLN A 28 -5.74 6.46 -12.99
CA GLN A 28 -6.91 5.61 -13.19
C GLN A 28 -7.00 5.10 -14.65
N ILE A 29 -5.94 5.31 -15.45
CA ILE A 29 -5.92 4.98 -16.90
C ILE A 29 -6.16 3.48 -17.12
N PHE A 30 -5.57 2.62 -16.28
CA PHE A 30 -5.71 1.15 -16.41
C PHE A 30 -6.85 0.58 -15.57
N GLY A 31 -7.63 1.42 -14.92
CA GLY A 31 -8.76 1.06 -14.08
C GLY A 31 -8.74 1.74 -12.71
N PRO A 32 -9.81 1.58 -11.92
CA PRO A 32 -9.93 2.22 -10.62
C PRO A 32 -8.93 1.61 -9.62
N ALA A 33 -8.28 2.51 -8.86
CA ALA A 33 -7.40 2.15 -7.76
C ALA A 33 -7.58 3.15 -6.62
N ILE A 34 -7.59 2.64 -5.38
CA ILE A 34 -7.62 3.43 -4.16
C ILE A 34 -6.22 3.98 -3.93
N TRP A 35 -6.05 5.28 -3.77
CA TRP A 35 -4.75 5.90 -3.56
C TRP A 35 -4.71 6.87 -2.37
N CYS A 36 -5.87 7.17 -1.78
CA CYS A 36 -6.02 8.06 -0.63
C CYS A 36 -7.17 7.59 0.27
N THR A 37 -7.27 8.14 1.48
CA THR A 37 -8.41 7.91 2.37
C THR A 37 -9.53 8.92 2.08
N ASN A 38 -10.72 8.65 2.60
CA ASN A 38 -11.89 9.51 2.42
C ASN A 38 -11.98 10.69 3.41
N SER A 39 -10.95 10.90 4.23
CA SER A 39 -10.90 11.99 5.21
C SER A 39 -9.47 12.46 5.45
N PRO A 40 -9.23 13.78 5.54
CA PRO A 40 -7.90 14.33 5.85
C PRO A 40 -7.42 14.01 7.27
N ARG A 41 -8.31 13.52 8.15
CA ARG A 41 -8.01 13.05 9.50
C ARG A 41 -7.64 11.58 9.58
N LYS A 42 -7.79 10.81 8.48
CA LYS A 42 -7.45 9.40 8.42
C LYS A 42 -6.08 9.20 7.79
N LEU A 43 -5.24 8.42 8.46
CA LEU A 43 -3.97 7.92 7.95
C LEU A 43 -4.05 6.40 7.85
N ALA A 44 -4.09 5.87 6.63
CA ALA A 44 -3.98 4.44 6.39
C ALA A 44 -2.51 4.04 6.38
N LEU A 45 -2.06 3.43 7.48
CA LEU A 45 -0.74 2.80 7.55
C LEU A 45 -0.79 1.49 6.77
N THR A 46 0.15 1.31 5.85
CA THR A 46 0.23 0.06 5.08
C THR A 46 1.66 -0.46 5.03
N PHE A 47 1.80 -1.79 5.13
CA PHE A 47 3.09 -2.47 5.16
C PHE A 47 3.13 -3.54 4.08
N ASP A 48 4.19 -3.53 3.26
CA ASP A 48 4.38 -4.44 2.14
C ASP A 48 5.49 -5.47 2.45
N ASP A 49 5.55 -6.54 1.67
CA ASP A 49 6.59 -7.58 1.68
C ASP A 49 6.60 -8.52 2.89
N GLY A 50 5.67 -8.41 3.83
CA GLY A 50 5.53 -9.33 4.96
C GLY A 50 4.89 -10.68 4.59
N PRO A 51 4.62 -11.56 5.60
CA PRO A 51 5.00 -11.39 7.00
C PRO A 51 6.50 -11.59 7.22
N ASN A 52 7.04 -10.96 8.27
CA ASN A 52 8.45 -11.04 8.62
C ASN A 52 8.62 -11.42 10.10
N PRO A 53 9.02 -12.66 10.43
CA PRO A 53 9.14 -13.10 11.81
C PRO A 53 10.08 -12.26 12.69
N ALA A 54 11.08 -11.60 12.09
CA ALA A 54 12.02 -10.77 12.84
C ALA A 54 11.49 -9.37 13.17
N ILE A 55 10.48 -8.89 12.45
CA ILE A 55 10.03 -7.48 12.53
C ILE A 55 8.53 -7.38 12.82
N THR A 56 7.69 -8.14 12.14
CA THR A 56 6.23 -7.99 12.22
C THR A 56 5.70 -8.10 13.67
N PRO A 57 6.17 -9.03 14.54
CA PRO A 57 5.70 -9.07 15.93
C PRO A 57 5.96 -7.76 16.69
N THR A 58 7.18 -7.22 16.61
CA THR A 58 7.54 -5.95 17.25
C THR A 58 6.75 -4.77 16.66
N LEU A 59 6.48 -4.81 15.35
CA LEU A 59 5.64 -3.80 14.71
C LEU A 59 4.19 -3.86 15.21
N LEU A 60 3.63 -5.06 15.38
CA LEU A 60 2.27 -5.23 15.92
C LEU A 60 2.19 -4.69 17.36
N ASP A 61 3.19 -4.98 18.20
CA ASP A 61 3.28 -4.46 19.58
C ASP A 61 3.40 -2.92 19.58
N LEU A 62 4.15 -2.36 18.64
CA LEU A 62 4.26 -0.92 18.48
C LEU A 62 2.91 -0.29 18.08
N LEU A 63 2.20 -0.87 17.11
CA LEU A 63 0.90 -0.38 16.67
C LEU A 63 -0.15 -0.45 17.80
N ASP A 64 -0.17 -1.53 18.58
CA ASP A 64 -1.10 -1.68 19.71
C ASP A 64 -0.89 -0.61 20.79
N ARG A 65 0.37 -0.19 21.07
CA ARG A 65 0.66 0.90 22.02
C ARG A 65 -0.02 2.24 21.63
N PHE A 66 -0.32 2.44 20.37
CA PHE A 66 -0.94 3.66 19.86
C PHE A 66 -2.39 3.46 19.39
N ASP A 67 -2.98 2.28 19.66
CA ASP A 67 -4.29 1.86 19.13
C ASP A 67 -4.39 2.05 17.61
N ALA A 68 -3.27 1.83 16.92
CA ALA A 68 -3.15 2.02 15.49
C ALA A 68 -3.53 0.75 14.73
N LYS A 69 -4.46 0.86 13.78
CA LYS A 69 -4.78 -0.23 12.87
C LYS A 69 -4.12 0.02 11.51
N ALA A 70 -3.74 -1.06 10.85
CA ALA A 70 -2.97 -1.02 9.61
C ALA A 70 -3.44 -2.08 8.61
N THR A 71 -2.95 -2.00 7.38
CA THR A 71 -3.16 -3.04 6.36
C THR A 71 -1.81 -3.60 5.92
N PHE A 72 -1.67 -4.92 5.94
CA PHE A 72 -0.46 -5.64 5.57
C PHE A 72 -0.66 -6.33 4.23
N PHE A 73 0.11 -5.95 3.21
CA PHE A 73 0.12 -6.59 1.90
C PHE A 73 1.19 -7.68 1.87
N LEU A 74 0.74 -8.93 1.99
CA LEU A 74 1.61 -10.07 2.22
C LEU A 74 2.03 -10.74 0.91
N ILE A 75 3.29 -11.18 0.85
CA ILE A 75 3.80 -12.07 -0.21
C ILE A 75 3.35 -13.49 0.10
N GLY A 76 2.69 -14.14 -0.87
CA GLY A 76 2.01 -15.42 -0.67
C GLY A 76 2.94 -16.54 -0.20
N ARG A 77 4.17 -16.64 -0.74
CA ARG A 77 5.16 -17.63 -0.29
C ARG A 77 5.51 -17.47 1.19
N PHE A 78 5.65 -16.23 1.69
CA PHE A 78 5.95 -15.96 3.09
C PHE A 78 4.72 -16.14 4.00
N ALA A 79 3.52 -15.79 3.51
CA ALA A 79 2.29 -16.09 4.22
C ALA A 79 2.10 -17.60 4.44
N ARG A 80 2.57 -18.44 3.51
CA ARG A 80 2.54 -19.89 3.60
C ARG A 80 3.55 -20.44 4.59
N GLU A 81 4.74 -19.81 4.66
CA GLU A 81 5.79 -20.18 5.62
C GLU A 81 5.47 -19.75 7.06
N CYS A 82 4.71 -18.66 7.22
CA CYS A 82 4.41 -18.05 8.54
C CYS A 82 2.90 -17.87 8.75
N PRO A 83 2.06 -18.94 8.64
CA PRO A 83 0.60 -18.81 8.71
C PRO A 83 0.11 -18.31 10.08
N ASP A 84 0.82 -18.62 11.16
CA ASP A 84 0.41 -18.17 12.49
C ASP A 84 0.65 -16.67 12.69
N LEU A 85 1.68 -16.10 12.07
CA LEU A 85 1.90 -14.65 12.08
C LEU A 85 0.85 -13.91 11.26
N VAL A 86 0.36 -14.52 10.16
CA VAL A 86 -0.79 -14.00 9.39
C VAL A 86 -2.04 -13.97 10.26
N LYS A 87 -2.31 -15.06 11.02
CA LYS A 87 -3.45 -15.14 11.95
C LYS A 87 -3.34 -14.09 13.06
N GLU A 88 -2.16 -13.95 13.66
CA GLU A 88 -1.90 -12.97 14.71
C GLU A 88 -2.14 -11.55 14.21
N THR A 89 -1.63 -11.20 13.02
CA THR A 89 -1.87 -9.89 12.38
C THR A 89 -3.36 -9.60 12.27
N ALA A 90 -4.14 -10.55 11.76
CA ALA A 90 -5.60 -10.39 11.63
C ALA A 90 -6.31 -10.35 13.00
N ALA A 91 -5.91 -11.19 13.95
CA ALA A 91 -6.50 -11.24 15.30
C ALA A 91 -6.32 -9.95 16.10
N ARG A 92 -5.23 -9.19 15.82
CA ARG A 92 -4.99 -7.86 16.39
C ARG A 92 -5.77 -6.74 15.67
N GLY A 93 -6.69 -7.09 14.74
CA GLY A 93 -7.58 -6.14 14.06
C GLY A 93 -6.98 -5.44 12.85
N HIS A 94 -5.86 -5.91 12.34
CA HIS A 94 -5.28 -5.40 11.10
C HIS A 94 -5.91 -6.08 9.88
N SER A 95 -5.97 -5.36 8.75
CA SER A 95 -6.36 -5.94 7.47
C SER A 95 -5.18 -6.63 6.80
N VAL A 96 -5.47 -7.72 6.07
CA VAL A 96 -4.49 -8.46 5.26
C VAL A 96 -4.85 -8.37 3.79
N GLY A 97 -3.89 -7.98 2.96
CA GLY A 97 -4.01 -7.84 1.51
C GLY A 97 -3.04 -8.74 0.76
N ASN A 98 -3.29 -8.87 -0.54
CA ASN A 98 -2.49 -9.66 -1.49
C ASN A 98 -1.36 -8.79 -2.08
N HIS A 99 -0.10 -9.26 -1.99
CA HIS A 99 1.06 -8.64 -2.62
C HIS A 99 1.75 -9.57 -3.63
N THR A 100 0.96 -10.43 -4.30
CA THR A 100 1.40 -11.48 -5.21
C THR A 100 2.09 -12.65 -4.50
N GLU A 101 2.34 -13.74 -5.22
CA GLU A 101 3.02 -14.92 -4.70
C GLU A 101 4.52 -14.72 -4.51
N SER A 102 5.17 -14.13 -5.53
CA SER A 102 6.64 -14.08 -5.62
C SER A 102 7.22 -12.67 -5.80
N HIS A 103 6.37 -11.63 -5.80
CA HIS A 103 6.74 -10.23 -5.96
C HIS A 103 7.36 -9.89 -7.33
N PRO A 104 6.78 -10.33 -8.48
CA PRO A 104 7.30 -9.97 -9.80
C PRO A 104 6.93 -8.54 -10.18
N ASN A 105 7.68 -7.94 -11.11
CA ASN A 105 7.23 -6.71 -11.75
C ASN A 105 6.09 -7.01 -12.73
N LEU A 106 4.85 -6.76 -12.31
CA LEU A 106 3.64 -7.11 -13.06
C LEU A 106 3.46 -6.33 -14.37
N PHE A 107 4.21 -5.26 -14.59
CA PHE A 107 4.19 -4.57 -15.88
C PHE A 107 4.58 -5.49 -17.04
N TRP A 108 5.50 -6.42 -16.80
CA TRP A 108 6.01 -7.36 -17.78
C TRP A 108 5.26 -8.71 -17.81
N CYS A 109 4.30 -8.92 -16.91
CA CYS A 109 3.56 -10.17 -16.80
C CYS A 109 2.37 -10.20 -17.76
N SER A 110 2.11 -11.38 -18.33
CA SER A 110 0.88 -11.65 -19.08
C SER A 110 -0.34 -11.74 -18.13
N PRO A 111 -1.58 -11.60 -18.64
CA PRO A 111 -2.79 -11.79 -17.81
C PRO A 111 -2.83 -13.12 -17.06
N THR A 112 -2.33 -14.20 -17.69
CA THR A 112 -2.27 -15.54 -17.08
C THR A 112 -1.28 -15.57 -15.91
N GLN A 113 -0.09 -14.98 -16.09
CA GLN A 113 0.91 -14.88 -15.02
C GLN A 113 0.39 -14.05 -13.85
N VAL A 114 -0.23 -12.88 -14.12
CA VAL A 114 -0.87 -12.07 -13.07
C VAL A 114 -1.90 -12.88 -12.30
N ARG A 115 -2.76 -13.63 -12.99
CA ARG A 115 -3.79 -14.48 -12.37
C ARG A 115 -3.18 -15.57 -11.47
N ILE A 116 -2.09 -16.21 -11.90
CA ILE A 116 -1.38 -17.22 -11.11
C ILE A 116 -0.80 -16.59 -9.84
N GLU A 117 -0.08 -15.48 -9.96
CA GLU A 117 0.53 -14.77 -8.85
C GLU A 117 -0.51 -14.34 -7.78
N LEU A 118 -1.63 -13.77 -8.22
CA LEU A 118 -2.68 -13.35 -7.30
C LEU A 118 -3.36 -14.57 -6.64
N ARG A 119 -3.66 -15.62 -7.41
CA ARG A 119 -4.36 -16.80 -6.90
C ARG A 119 -3.55 -17.52 -5.83
N LEU A 120 -2.27 -17.77 -6.08
CA LEU A 120 -1.41 -18.49 -5.13
C LEU A 120 -1.29 -17.73 -3.80
N CYS A 121 -1.15 -16.41 -3.84
CA CYS A 121 -1.15 -15.57 -2.65
C CYS A 121 -2.52 -15.57 -1.96
N GLN A 122 -3.63 -15.44 -2.70
CA GLN A 122 -4.99 -15.55 -2.13
C GLN A 122 -5.22 -16.89 -1.43
N ASP A 123 -4.74 -17.98 -2.03
CA ASP A 123 -4.89 -19.32 -1.45
C ASP A 123 -4.04 -19.47 -0.17
N ALA A 124 -2.83 -18.90 -0.13
CA ALA A 124 -2.00 -18.88 1.08
C ALA A 124 -2.69 -18.12 2.22
N ILE A 125 -3.20 -16.91 1.96
CA ILE A 125 -3.92 -16.09 2.95
C ILE A 125 -5.22 -16.77 3.38
N ARG A 126 -6.01 -17.31 2.45
CA ARG A 126 -7.25 -18.04 2.76
C ARG A 126 -6.99 -19.27 3.63
N ASN A 127 -5.91 -20.01 3.39
CA ASN A 127 -5.56 -21.17 4.20
C ASN A 127 -5.21 -20.78 5.65
N ALA A 128 -4.65 -19.59 5.87
CA ALA A 128 -4.39 -19.07 7.21
C ALA A 128 -5.64 -18.48 7.88
N LEU A 129 -6.46 -17.71 7.17
CA LEU A 129 -7.53 -16.89 7.75
C LEU A 129 -8.95 -17.41 7.50
N GLY A 130 -9.14 -18.43 6.65
CA GLY A 130 -10.46 -18.90 6.23
C GLY A 130 -11.16 -18.01 5.19
N VAL A 131 -10.65 -16.81 4.93
CA VAL A 131 -11.24 -15.82 4.01
C VAL A 131 -10.22 -15.34 2.98
N ARG A 132 -10.71 -14.95 1.80
CA ARG A 132 -9.84 -14.37 0.77
C ARG A 132 -9.61 -12.88 1.04
N PRO A 133 -8.39 -12.36 0.77
CA PRO A 133 -8.12 -10.93 0.88
C PRO A 133 -8.91 -10.16 -0.19
N LYS A 134 -9.50 -9.04 0.22
CA LYS A 134 -10.21 -8.10 -0.66
C LYS A 134 -9.26 -7.12 -1.33
N TRP A 135 -8.14 -6.81 -0.69
CA TRP A 135 -7.21 -5.79 -1.11
C TRP A 135 -6.01 -6.39 -1.84
N PHE A 136 -5.55 -5.72 -2.87
CA PHE A 136 -4.36 -6.07 -3.63
C PHE A 136 -3.48 -4.85 -3.85
N ARG A 137 -2.18 -4.99 -3.67
CA ARG A 137 -1.20 -3.99 -4.08
C ARG A 137 -0.21 -4.59 -5.07
N PRO A 138 -0.02 -3.96 -6.25
CA PRO A 138 0.96 -4.45 -7.23
C PRO A 138 2.38 -4.18 -6.72
N PRO A 139 3.30 -5.16 -6.80
CA PRO A 139 4.72 -4.97 -6.53
C PRO A 139 5.31 -3.78 -7.28
N TYR A 140 6.20 -3.03 -6.62
CA TYR A 140 6.82 -1.80 -7.14
C TYR A 140 5.81 -0.69 -7.53
N GLY A 141 4.52 -0.85 -7.23
CA GLY A 141 3.45 -0.01 -7.77
C GLY A 141 3.27 -0.12 -9.29
N MET A 142 3.96 -1.08 -9.93
CA MET A 142 4.00 -1.24 -11.38
C MET A 142 2.82 -2.06 -11.90
N ARG A 143 2.15 -1.54 -12.91
CA ARG A 143 0.97 -2.18 -13.51
C ARG A 143 0.89 -1.92 -15.01
N ASN A 144 0.17 -2.78 -15.70
CA ASN A 144 -0.19 -2.66 -17.11
C ASN A 144 -1.73 -2.71 -17.25
N PRO A 145 -2.30 -2.57 -18.45
CA PRO A 145 -3.75 -2.48 -18.63
C PRO A 145 -4.57 -3.64 -18.05
N TRP A 146 -4.00 -4.85 -17.91
CA TRP A 146 -4.72 -6.02 -17.40
C TRP A 146 -4.52 -6.31 -15.91
N VAL A 147 -3.54 -5.73 -15.25
CA VAL A 147 -3.26 -6.00 -13.82
C VAL A 147 -4.48 -5.68 -12.95
N ILE A 148 -5.03 -4.45 -13.06
CA ILE A 148 -6.20 -4.03 -12.28
C ILE A 148 -7.45 -4.84 -12.68
N ARG A 149 -7.61 -5.09 -14.00
CA ARG A 149 -8.72 -5.89 -14.51
C ARG A 149 -8.71 -7.30 -13.93
N VAL A 150 -7.56 -8.00 -14.00
CA VAL A 150 -7.42 -9.36 -13.46
C VAL A 150 -7.65 -9.39 -11.95
N ALA A 151 -7.12 -8.41 -11.21
CA ALA A 151 -7.35 -8.31 -9.77
C ALA A 151 -8.87 -8.22 -9.46
N ARG A 152 -9.61 -7.37 -10.18
CA ARG A 152 -11.07 -7.24 -10.01
C ARG A 152 -11.83 -8.50 -10.38
N GLU A 153 -11.48 -9.16 -11.49
CA GLU A 153 -12.06 -10.47 -11.88
C GLU A 153 -11.86 -11.53 -10.78
N MET A 154 -10.81 -11.38 -9.97
CA MET A 154 -10.50 -12.28 -8.85
C MET A 154 -11.04 -11.80 -7.51
N GLY A 155 -11.87 -10.74 -7.49
CA GLY A 155 -12.50 -10.20 -6.29
C GLY A 155 -11.59 -9.30 -5.45
N CYS A 156 -10.48 -8.80 -6.02
CA CYS A 156 -9.59 -7.86 -5.34
C CYS A 156 -9.73 -6.44 -5.89
N GLU A 157 -9.73 -5.46 -4.99
CA GLU A 157 -9.59 -4.05 -5.31
C GLU A 157 -8.14 -3.60 -5.17
N THR A 158 -7.67 -2.81 -6.15
CA THR A 158 -6.27 -2.35 -6.18
C THR A 158 -6.08 -1.15 -5.25
N VAL A 159 -5.07 -1.24 -4.39
CA VAL A 159 -4.67 -0.18 -3.46
C VAL A 159 -3.30 0.35 -3.85
N MET A 160 -3.22 1.65 -4.08
CA MET A 160 -1.99 2.40 -4.31
C MET A 160 -1.61 3.19 -3.05
N LEU A 161 -0.95 4.34 -3.20
CA LEU A 161 -0.40 5.09 -2.08
C LEU A 161 -0.35 6.60 -2.38
N THR A 162 -0.21 7.41 -1.33
CA THR A 162 0.11 8.83 -1.45
C THR A 162 1.58 9.11 -1.19
N LEU A 163 2.20 8.36 -0.28
CA LEU A 163 3.59 8.54 0.14
C LEU A 163 4.29 7.20 0.28
N ILE A 164 5.50 7.12 -0.26
CA ILE A 164 6.44 6.02 -0.08
C ILE A 164 7.83 6.63 0.22
N PRO A 165 8.30 6.57 1.48
CA PRO A 165 9.46 7.32 1.92
C PRO A 165 10.81 6.66 1.57
N GLY A 166 10.80 5.41 1.10
CA GLY A 166 12.01 4.68 0.72
C GLY A 166 12.66 3.92 1.88
N ASP A 167 11.86 3.42 2.81
CA ASP A 167 12.30 2.69 4.00
C ASP A 167 12.99 1.34 3.70
N TRP A 168 12.85 0.82 2.47
CA TRP A 168 13.59 -0.36 1.98
C TRP A 168 15.07 -0.05 1.67
N LEU A 169 15.44 1.21 1.55
CA LEU A 169 16.84 1.62 1.37
C LEU A 169 17.59 1.40 2.68
N LEU A 170 18.84 0.91 2.59
CA LEU A 170 19.69 0.67 3.75
C LEU A 170 20.28 1.98 4.30
N LYS A 171 19.39 2.92 4.67
CA LYS A 171 19.71 4.21 5.27
C LYS A 171 19.29 4.24 6.74
N PRO A 172 19.96 4.97 7.64
CA PRO A 172 19.58 5.04 9.05
C PRO A 172 18.22 5.71 9.25
N ALA A 173 17.64 5.54 10.45
CA ALA A 173 16.31 6.08 10.78
C ALA A 173 16.26 7.62 10.65
N GLU A 174 17.35 8.31 10.97
CA GLU A 174 17.49 9.77 10.86
C GLU A 174 17.31 10.26 9.42
N TRP A 175 17.60 9.42 8.44
CA TRP A 175 17.34 9.72 7.03
C TRP A 175 15.84 9.50 6.68
N LEU A 176 15.19 8.53 7.31
CA LEU A 176 13.79 8.17 7.04
C LEU A 176 12.81 9.11 7.72
N ILE A 177 13.08 9.51 8.98
CA ILE A 177 12.20 10.35 9.80
C ILE A 177 11.74 11.64 9.08
N PRO A 178 12.63 12.48 8.50
CA PRO A 178 12.18 13.71 7.83
C PRO A 178 11.38 13.45 6.55
N ARG A 179 11.47 12.27 5.97
CA ARG A 179 10.72 11.90 4.75
C ARG A 179 9.25 11.59 5.03
N LEU A 180 8.87 11.44 6.30
CA LEU A 180 7.51 11.28 6.77
C LEU A 180 6.86 12.60 7.23
N GLN A 181 7.64 13.68 7.35
CA GLN A 181 7.16 15.02 7.69
C GLN A 181 6.01 15.52 6.80
N PRO A 182 5.94 15.23 5.47
CA PRO A 182 4.87 15.71 4.60
C PRO A 182 3.45 15.33 5.06
N ILE A 183 3.29 14.24 5.83
CA ILE A 183 2.01 13.84 6.41
C ILE A 183 1.58 14.89 7.46
N ALA A 184 2.45 15.24 8.40
CA ALA A 184 2.18 16.24 9.42
C ALA A 184 1.92 17.62 8.79
N ASP A 185 2.73 18.03 7.81
CA ASP A 185 2.58 19.31 7.12
C ASP A 185 1.22 19.43 6.43
N ARG A 186 0.71 18.35 5.84
CA ARG A 186 -0.61 18.31 5.21
C ARG A 186 -1.73 18.51 6.22
N VAL A 187 -1.65 17.84 7.38
CA VAL A 187 -2.64 18.00 8.45
C VAL A 187 -2.69 19.44 8.95
N VAL A 188 -1.53 20.03 9.23
CA VAL A 188 -1.42 21.42 9.68
C VAL A 188 -1.96 22.39 8.61
N LYS A 189 -1.63 22.17 7.34
CA LYS A 189 -2.13 23.00 6.23
C LYS A 189 -3.65 22.87 6.07
N SER A 190 -4.19 21.66 6.16
CA SER A 190 -5.64 21.42 6.10
C SER A 190 -6.40 22.11 7.22
N ALA A 191 -5.86 22.12 8.44
CA ALA A 191 -6.46 22.77 9.59
C ALA A 191 -6.50 24.31 9.45
N LYS A 192 -5.55 24.92 8.72
CA LYS A 192 -5.47 26.37 8.46
C LYS A 192 -6.38 26.83 7.30
N SER A 193 -6.81 25.92 6.45
CA SER A 193 -7.69 26.23 5.32
C SER A 193 -9.13 26.32 5.80
N SER A 194 -9.67 27.54 5.93
CA SER A 194 -11.02 27.86 6.42
C SER A 194 -12.15 27.47 5.44
N SER A 195 -11.87 26.74 4.38
CA SER A 195 -12.91 26.31 3.44
C SER A 195 -13.76 25.20 4.05
N HIS A 196 -14.99 25.55 4.42
CA HIS A 196 -16.05 24.66 4.96
C HIS A 196 -16.57 23.63 3.94
N SER A 197 -15.89 23.41 2.84
CA SER A 197 -16.21 22.32 1.92
C SER A 197 -15.53 21.03 2.43
N GLY A 198 -16.31 20.17 3.07
CA GLY A 198 -15.92 18.89 3.68
C GLY A 198 -15.35 17.81 2.72
N GLY A 199 -14.50 18.20 1.79
CA GLY A 199 -13.95 17.36 0.72
C GLY A 199 -12.43 17.32 0.73
N GLY A 200 -11.82 16.87 1.83
CA GLY A 200 -10.38 16.57 1.87
C GLY A 200 -10.13 15.06 1.87
N TRP A 201 -8.97 14.66 1.36
CA TRP A 201 -8.49 13.28 1.45
C TRP A 201 -7.29 13.19 2.40
N GLY A 202 -7.09 12.03 3.00
CA GLY A 202 -5.91 11.73 3.83
C GLY A 202 -4.98 10.72 3.16
N ASP A 203 -3.94 10.34 3.88
CA ASP A 203 -2.84 9.58 3.32
C ASP A 203 -3.06 8.07 3.36
N VAL A 204 -2.55 7.40 2.33
CA VAL A 204 -2.18 5.99 2.33
C VAL A 204 -0.65 5.93 2.31
N LEU A 205 -0.05 5.65 3.46
CA LEU A 205 1.39 5.56 3.64
C LEU A 205 1.86 4.13 3.37
N CYS A 206 2.78 3.97 2.44
CA CYS A 206 3.42 2.68 2.14
C CYS A 206 4.78 2.59 2.82
N LEU A 207 4.89 1.65 3.74
CA LEU A 207 6.09 1.20 4.41
C LEU A 207 6.29 -0.30 4.15
N HIS A 208 7.36 -0.88 4.71
CA HIS A 208 7.65 -2.30 4.56
C HIS A 208 7.98 -2.90 5.93
N ASP A 209 7.33 -4.02 6.25
CA ASP A 209 7.70 -4.86 7.39
C ASP A 209 8.56 -6.06 6.96
N GLY A 210 8.55 -6.38 5.64
CA GLY A 210 9.30 -7.46 5.05
C GLY A 210 10.27 -7.07 3.95
N SER A 211 10.73 -8.06 3.21
CA SER A 211 11.58 -7.91 2.03
C SER A 211 11.29 -9.02 1.04
N HIS A 212 10.96 -8.66 -0.20
CA HIS A 212 10.75 -9.65 -1.25
C HIS A 212 11.97 -10.56 -1.52
N ARG A 213 13.16 -10.21 -1.02
CA ARG A 213 14.39 -11.00 -1.21
C ARG A 213 14.47 -12.20 -0.27
N GLY A 214 13.73 -12.20 0.85
CA GLY A 214 13.70 -13.30 1.82
C GLY A 214 13.09 -12.88 3.15
N LEU A 215 12.76 -13.90 3.96
CA LEU A 215 12.32 -13.71 5.34
C LEU A 215 13.42 -13.02 6.18
N ASN A 216 13.00 -12.41 7.29
CA ASN A 216 13.89 -11.77 8.27
C ASN A 216 14.71 -10.58 7.73
N GLY A 217 14.21 -9.92 6.66
CA GLY A 217 14.81 -8.67 6.19
C GLY A 217 14.78 -7.59 7.30
N ASP A 218 15.92 -6.90 7.52
CA ASP A 218 16.00 -5.85 8.54
C ASP A 218 15.12 -4.65 8.16
N ARG A 219 14.17 -4.32 9.06
CA ARG A 219 13.27 -3.15 9.01
C ARG A 219 13.26 -2.37 10.34
N THR A 220 14.29 -2.51 11.15
CA THR A 220 14.42 -1.79 12.44
C THR A 220 14.33 -0.27 12.27
N ARG A 221 14.80 0.27 11.14
CA ARG A 221 14.66 1.70 10.81
C ARG A 221 13.22 2.15 10.58
N THR A 222 12.37 1.26 10.03
CA THR A 222 10.93 1.50 9.87
C THR A 222 10.27 1.56 11.24
N LEU A 223 10.62 0.64 12.16
CA LEU A 223 10.16 0.67 13.55
C LEU A 223 10.56 1.98 14.24
N ALA A 224 11.84 2.35 14.17
CA ALA A 224 12.35 3.58 14.79
C ALA A 224 11.66 4.86 14.22
N ALA A 225 11.42 4.91 12.92
CA ALA A 225 10.69 6.02 12.32
C ALA A 225 9.22 6.08 12.77
N LEU A 226 8.57 4.93 12.94
CA LEU A 226 7.20 4.85 13.47
C LEU A 226 7.14 5.21 14.95
N GLU A 227 8.10 4.78 15.79
CA GLU A 227 8.21 5.21 17.19
C GLU A 227 8.31 6.73 17.32
N HIS A 228 9.01 7.38 16.38
CA HIS A 228 9.10 8.84 16.34
C HIS A 228 7.77 9.48 15.92
N TRP A 229 7.08 8.92 14.89
CA TRP A 229 5.97 9.60 14.24
C TRP A 229 4.58 9.27 14.80
N LEU A 230 4.32 8.05 15.26
CA LEU A 230 3.00 7.65 15.75
C LEU A 230 2.46 8.57 16.85
N PRO A 231 3.22 8.91 17.92
CA PRO A 231 2.73 9.84 18.93
C PRO A 231 2.45 11.22 18.34
N ARG A 232 3.30 11.74 17.46
CA ARG A 232 3.15 13.07 16.84
C ARG A 232 1.94 13.14 15.91
N TRP A 233 1.70 12.13 15.12
CA TRP A 233 0.53 12.05 14.25
C TRP A 233 -0.77 11.95 15.06
N ARG A 234 -0.77 11.19 16.15
CA ARG A 234 -1.90 11.12 17.08
C ARG A 234 -2.18 12.49 17.72
N ASP A 235 -1.15 13.19 18.17
CA ASP A 235 -1.27 14.53 18.78
C ASP A 235 -1.79 15.59 17.77
N LEU A 236 -1.53 15.39 16.47
CA LEU A 236 -2.14 16.16 15.40
C LEU A 236 -3.60 15.77 15.08
N GLY A 237 -4.16 14.76 15.76
CA GLY A 237 -5.52 14.28 15.62
C GLY A 237 -5.74 13.38 14.39
N LEU A 238 -4.70 12.66 13.96
CA LEU A 238 -4.85 11.62 12.94
C LEU A 238 -5.38 10.32 13.55
N GLU A 239 -6.34 9.73 12.87
CA GLU A 239 -6.87 8.38 13.13
C GLU A 239 -6.10 7.38 12.26
N PHE A 240 -5.55 6.35 12.89
CA PHE A 240 -4.85 5.27 12.19
C PHE A 240 -5.85 4.18 11.80
N VAL A 241 -6.05 4.00 10.51
CA VAL A 241 -7.13 3.15 9.98
C VAL A 241 -6.61 2.08 9.02
N THR A 242 -7.34 0.97 8.94
CA THR A 242 -7.19 0.00 7.85
C THR A 242 -7.68 0.59 6.52
N ILE A 243 -7.35 -0.05 5.39
CA ILE A 243 -7.93 0.33 4.09
C ILE A 243 -9.44 0.14 4.08
N ASP A 244 -9.97 -0.87 4.79
CA ASP A 244 -11.42 -1.07 4.93
C ASP A 244 -12.12 0.14 5.53
N GLU A 245 -11.54 0.73 6.58
CA GLU A 245 -12.08 1.92 7.26
C GLU A 245 -11.77 3.22 6.50
N ALA A 246 -10.65 3.24 5.78
CA ALA A 246 -10.21 4.39 4.98
C ALA A 246 -11.18 4.74 3.85
N VAL A 247 -11.86 3.73 3.27
CA VAL A 247 -12.75 3.90 2.11
C VAL A 247 -14.25 3.83 2.47
N ARG A 248 -14.60 3.41 3.70
CA ARG A 248 -16.00 3.42 4.14
C ARG A 248 -16.51 4.84 4.21
N THR A 249 -17.59 5.13 3.49
CA THR A 249 -18.37 6.35 3.73
C THR A 249 -19.01 6.22 5.11
N PRO A 250 -18.95 7.27 5.97
CA PRO A 250 -19.72 7.25 7.22
C PRO A 250 -21.17 6.90 6.91
N ALA A 251 -21.76 5.99 7.71
CA ALA A 251 -23.20 5.77 7.63
C ALA A 251 -23.89 7.11 7.92
N ALA A 252 -24.80 7.50 7.01
CA ALA A 252 -25.57 8.74 7.13
C ALA A 252 -26.51 8.65 8.33
#